data_6c01a8b34670b165da5cca4adf8e08c0
#
_entry.id   6c01a8b34670b165da5cca4adf8e08c0
#
_cell.length_a   1.000
_cell.length_b   1.000
_cell.length_c   1.000
_cell.angle_alpha   90.00
_cell.angle_beta   90.00
_cell.angle_gamma   90.00
#
_symmetry.space_group_name_H-M   'P 1'
#
loop_
_entity.id
_entity.type
_entity.pdbx_description
1 polymer ?
#
loop_
_entity_poly.entity_id
_entity_poly.type
_entity_poly.pdbx_seq_one_letter_code
_entity_poly.pdbx_strand_id
1 'polypeptide(L)'
;MCKLIKQVLLATAAFSLSLTAAFPAFAQEAGTETVMDDDYVNAGPGAVQVPVEEEPEEPEEVSLGLFTVTGYCGCDRCSGGHNLTYSGTVPTPNHTISADISQYPIGTKLRIGDVVYTVEDKGSSVRGNVVDIFYSSHQEALDKGTYTAEVFLVQE
;
A
#
# COMPACT_ATOMS: atom_id res chain seq x y z
N MET A 1 41.56 -10.72 -19.51
CA MET A 1 42.57 -10.40 -18.49
C MET A 1 42.65 -8.87 -18.42
N CYS A 2 42.11 -8.28 -17.39
CA CYS A 2 42.62 -7.03 -16.75
C CYS A 2 41.83 -6.81 -15.47
N LYS A 3 42.50 -7.09 -14.34
CA LYS A 3 42.06 -6.73 -13.00
C LYS A 3 42.37 -5.25 -12.77
N LEU A 4 41.42 -4.47 -12.30
CA LEU A 4 41.76 -3.26 -11.56
C LEU A 4 40.85 -3.16 -10.31
N ILE A 5 41.50 -3.57 -9.21
CA ILE A 5 41.09 -3.32 -7.83
C ILE A 5 41.36 -1.84 -7.56
N LYS A 6 40.36 -1.06 -7.16
CA LYS A 6 40.57 0.19 -6.45
C LYS A 6 39.82 0.16 -5.13
N GLN A 7 40.62 -0.06 -4.07
CA GLN A 7 40.28 0.25 -2.69
C GLN A 7 40.06 1.77 -2.56
N VAL A 8 39.00 2.19 -1.91
CA VAL A 8 38.90 3.53 -1.35
C VAL A 8 38.43 3.45 0.09
N LEU A 9 39.31 3.91 0.90
CA LEU A 9 39.38 4.13 2.33
C LEU A 9 38.06 4.47 3.06
N LEU A 10 38.02 3.88 4.27
CA LEU A 10 37.25 4.28 5.44
C LEU A 10 37.46 5.79 5.77
N ALA A 11 36.37 6.50 6.01
CA ALA A 11 36.38 7.70 6.82
C ALA A 11 35.22 7.60 7.83
N THR A 12 35.59 7.27 9.06
CA THR A 12 34.76 7.35 10.27
C THR A 12 34.64 8.82 10.69
N ALA A 13 33.42 9.34 10.75
CA ALA A 13 33.14 10.56 11.50
C ALA A 13 31.96 10.26 12.45
N ALA A 14 32.32 10.03 13.71
CA ALA A 14 31.40 10.02 14.83
C ALA A 14 30.94 11.46 15.10
N PHE A 15 29.66 11.72 14.98
CA PHE A 15 29.06 12.95 15.51
C PHE A 15 27.94 12.57 16.46
N SER A 16 28.31 12.53 17.73
CA SER A 16 27.36 12.42 18.84
C SER A 16 26.80 13.80 19.15
N LEU A 17 25.51 14.00 18.92
CA LEU A 17 24.81 15.19 19.44
C LEU A 17 23.63 14.71 20.27
N SER A 18 23.83 14.71 21.59
CA SER A 18 22.78 14.53 22.60
C SER A 18 21.90 15.77 22.60
N LEU A 19 20.64 15.64 22.23
CA LEU A 19 19.64 16.68 22.45
C LEU A 19 18.57 16.12 23.40
N THR A 20 18.71 16.46 24.67
CA THR A 20 17.69 16.25 25.71
C THR A 20 16.58 17.29 25.53
N ALA A 21 15.43 16.87 25.00
CA ALA A 21 14.23 17.68 25.02
C ALA A 21 13.38 17.27 26.23
N ALA A 22 13.27 18.20 27.18
CA ALA A 22 12.38 18.11 28.34
C ALA A 22 10.93 18.27 27.88
N PHE A 23 10.08 17.29 28.23
CA PHE A 23 8.64 17.41 28.10
C PHE A 23 8.08 18.17 29.31
N PRO A 24 7.23 19.20 29.12
CA PRO A 24 6.47 19.76 30.22
C PRO A 24 5.35 18.82 30.66
N ALA A 25 5.32 18.52 31.94
CA ALA A 25 4.23 17.82 32.62
C ALA A 25 2.96 18.68 32.51
N PHE A 26 1.92 18.16 31.89
CA PHE A 26 0.60 18.77 31.93
C PHE A 26 -0.14 18.27 33.18
N ALA A 27 -0.45 19.23 34.05
CA ALA A 27 -1.11 18.98 35.31
C ALA A 27 -2.55 18.51 35.10
N GLN A 28 -2.89 17.48 35.84
CA GLN A 28 -4.21 16.88 35.99
C GLN A 28 -5.05 17.75 36.93
N GLU A 29 -6.04 18.45 36.40
CA GLU A 29 -7.04 19.10 37.24
C GLU A 29 -8.21 18.13 37.48
N ALA A 30 -8.38 17.79 38.73
CA ALA A 30 -9.55 17.08 39.25
C ALA A 30 -10.72 18.08 39.33
N GLY A 31 -11.74 17.87 38.55
CA GLY A 31 -13.02 18.58 38.60
C GLY A 31 -14.10 17.67 39.19
N THR A 32 -14.59 18.06 40.33
CA THR A 32 -15.59 17.51 41.24
C THR A 32 -16.91 17.11 40.56
N GLU A 33 -17.41 15.96 41.04
CA GLU A 33 -18.80 15.48 40.94
C GLU A 33 -19.82 16.54 41.37
N THR A 34 -20.86 16.72 40.59
CA THR A 34 -22.17 17.12 41.08
C THR A 34 -23.22 16.17 40.54
N VAL A 35 -23.66 15.29 41.39
CA VAL A 35 -24.87 14.49 41.26
C VAL A 35 -26.06 15.45 41.31
N MET A 36 -26.89 15.41 40.29
CA MET A 36 -28.28 15.85 40.40
C MET A 36 -29.15 14.82 39.68
N ASP A 37 -29.84 14.06 40.53
CA ASP A 37 -31.02 13.28 40.17
C ASP A 37 -32.12 14.26 39.68
N ASP A 38 -32.68 13.99 38.53
CA ASP A 38 -34.07 14.36 38.20
C ASP A 38 -34.65 13.32 37.27
N ASP A 39 -35.42 12.43 37.87
CA ASP A 39 -36.43 11.60 37.25
C ASP A 39 -37.36 12.47 36.40
N TYR A 40 -37.33 12.35 35.06
CA TYR A 40 -38.46 12.70 34.21
C TYR A 40 -38.70 11.61 33.17
N VAL A 41 -39.54 10.66 33.54
CA VAL A 41 -40.12 9.69 32.62
C VAL A 41 -41.21 10.43 31.82
N ASN A 42 -40.91 10.79 30.57
CA ASN A 42 -41.97 11.16 29.62
C ASN A 42 -42.03 10.11 28.50
N ALA A 43 -42.94 9.15 28.67
CA ALA A 43 -43.30 8.21 27.65
C ALA A 43 -44.20 8.88 26.60
N GLY A 44 -43.58 9.38 25.51
CA GLY A 44 -44.30 9.78 24.30
C GLY A 44 -44.23 8.68 23.24
N PRO A 45 -45.34 8.32 22.56
CA PRO A 45 -45.33 7.31 21.51
C PRO A 45 -44.82 7.93 20.19
N GLY A 46 -43.64 7.57 19.80
CA GLY A 46 -43.05 8.02 18.55
C GLY A 46 -41.54 7.82 18.49
N ALA A 47 -41.06 6.56 18.72
CA ALA A 47 -39.68 6.23 18.40
C ALA A 47 -39.51 6.29 16.87
N VAL A 48 -39.04 7.43 16.37
CA VAL A 48 -38.47 7.53 15.03
C VAL A 48 -37.24 6.67 15.05
N GLN A 49 -37.32 5.49 14.46
CA GLN A 49 -36.13 4.66 14.16
C GLN A 49 -35.35 5.46 13.11
N VAL A 50 -34.30 6.12 13.56
CA VAL A 50 -33.27 6.64 12.67
C VAL A 50 -32.66 5.42 12.00
N PRO A 51 -32.66 5.30 10.66
CA PRO A 51 -31.93 4.23 10.01
C PRO A 51 -30.46 4.37 10.46
N VAL A 52 -29.95 3.32 11.08
CA VAL A 52 -28.49 3.20 11.27
C VAL A 52 -27.93 3.07 9.86
N GLU A 53 -27.31 4.12 9.38
CA GLU A 53 -26.53 4.11 8.16
C GLU A 53 -25.39 3.13 8.44
N GLU A 54 -25.50 1.92 7.91
CA GLU A 54 -24.41 0.93 7.98
C GLU A 54 -23.22 1.56 7.30
N GLU A 55 -22.19 1.91 8.11
CA GLU A 55 -20.90 2.35 7.63
C GLU A 55 -20.36 1.21 6.73
N PRO A 56 -19.97 1.50 5.46
CA PRO A 56 -19.49 0.46 4.57
C PRO A 56 -18.33 -0.26 5.21
N GLU A 57 -18.46 -1.58 5.40
CA GLU A 57 -17.39 -2.43 5.93
C GLU A 57 -16.18 -2.27 5.01
N GLU A 58 -15.06 -1.80 5.57
CA GLU A 58 -13.80 -1.78 4.82
C GLU A 58 -13.42 -3.21 4.45
N PRO A 59 -12.98 -3.45 3.19
CA PRO A 59 -12.63 -4.80 2.75
C PRO A 59 -11.53 -5.38 3.63
N GLU A 60 -11.67 -6.62 4.04
CA GLU A 60 -10.65 -7.31 4.83
C GLU A 60 -9.36 -7.43 4.04
N GLU A 61 -8.24 -7.05 4.65
CA GLU A 61 -6.92 -7.09 4.05
C GLU A 61 -6.00 -8.04 4.81
N VAL A 62 -5.27 -8.87 4.07
CA VAL A 62 -4.28 -9.79 4.61
C VAL A 62 -2.89 -9.39 4.12
N SER A 63 -1.96 -9.09 5.03
CA SER A 63 -0.57 -8.82 4.66
C SER A 63 0.08 -10.07 4.07
N LEU A 64 0.64 -9.92 2.88
CA LEU A 64 1.43 -10.94 2.18
C LEU A 64 2.94 -10.77 2.44
N GLY A 65 3.32 -9.69 3.16
CA GLY A 65 4.70 -9.33 3.46
C GLY A 65 5.34 -8.46 2.38
N LEU A 66 6.67 -8.47 2.36
CA LEU A 66 7.46 -7.59 1.49
C LEU A 66 7.66 -8.19 0.09
N PHE A 67 7.40 -7.37 -0.92
CA PHE A 67 7.59 -7.69 -2.34
C PHE A 67 8.59 -6.74 -2.99
N THR A 68 9.28 -7.23 -4.01
CA THR A 68 9.99 -6.39 -4.97
C THR A 68 8.99 -5.87 -5.99
N VAL A 69 8.88 -4.55 -6.07
CA VAL A 69 7.98 -3.86 -7.00
C VAL A 69 8.81 -3.26 -8.13
N THR A 70 8.43 -3.56 -9.37
CA THR A 70 9.00 -3.00 -10.60
C THR A 70 7.93 -2.30 -11.42
N GLY A 71 8.31 -1.68 -12.52
CA GLY A 71 7.38 -0.99 -13.40
C GLY A 71 7.59 -1.33 -14.87
N TYR A 72 6.49 -1.48 -15.62
CA TYR A 72 6.50 -1.71 -17.05
C TYR A 72 5.50 -0.80 -17.79
N CYS A 73 5.59 -0.75 -19.11
CA CYS A 73 4.65 -0.05 -19.99
C CYS A 73 4.43 -0.83 -21.29
N GLY A 74 3.50 -0.38 -22.12
CA GLY A 74 3.16 -1.02 -23.40
C GLY A 74 4.18 -0.83 -24.54
N CYS A 75 5.42 -0.39 -24.28
CA CYS A 75 6.43 -0.20 -25.32
C CYS A 75 7.14 -1.51 -25.69
N ASP A 76 7.86 -1.51 -26.82
CA ASP A 76 8.61 -2.67 -27.31
C ASP A 76 9.64 -3.21 -26.31
N ARG A 77 10.23 -2.34 -25.50
CA ARG A 77 11.23 -2.71 -24.49
C ARG A 77 10.65 -3.46 -23.29
N CYS A 78 9.47 -3.01 -22.81
CA CYS A 78 8.87 -3.56 -21.60
C CYS A 78 7.99 -4.78 -21.91
N SER A 79 7.09 -4.65 -22.89
CA SER A 79 6.09 -5.67 -23.20
C SER A 79 6.18 -6.23 -24.64
N GLY A 80 7.27 -5.93 -25.36
CA GLY A 80 7.41 -6.33 -26.77
C GLY A 80 6.36 -5.69 -27.67
N GLY A 81 5.83 -4.52 -27.30
CA GLY A 81 4.78 -3.81 -28.03
C GLY A 81 3.39 -4.44 -27.90
N HIS A 82 3.20 -5.38 -26.98
CA HIS A 82 1.88 -5.96 -26.73
C HIS A 82 0.96 -4.92 -26.09
N ASN A 83 -0.25 -4.77 -26.66
CA ASN A 83 -1.26 -3.81 -26.19
C ASN A 83 -2.29 -4.43 -25.26
N LEU A 84 -2.22 -5.75 -25.04
CA LEU A 84 -3.13 -6.47 -24.16
C LEU A 84 -2.34 -7.21 -23.10
N THR A 85 -2.93 -7.30 -21.92
CA THR A 85 -2.46 -8.13 -20.82
C THR A 85 -2.65 -9.61 -21.09
N TYR A 86 -2.15 -10.45 -20.21
CA TYR A 86 -2.41 -11.91 -20.28
C TYR A 86 -3.90 -12.26 -20.15
N SER A 87 -4.67 -11.46 -19.39
CA SER A 87 -6.13 -11.63 -19.28
C SER A 87 -6.91 -11.18 -20.53
N GLY A 88 -6.25 -10.50 -21.48
CA GLY A 88 -6.87 -9.95 -22.68
C GLY A 88 -7.44 -8.55 -22.52
N THR A 89 -7.22 -7.89 -21.38
CA THR A 89 -7.61 -6.50 -21.13
C THR A 89 -6.56 -5.52 -21.66
N VAL A 90 -6.96 -4.27 -21.88
CA VAL A 90 -6.02 -3.17 -22.13
C VAL A 90 -5.46 -2.71 -20.78
N PRO A 91 -4.12 -2.75 -20.57
CA PRO A 91 -3.55 -2.39 -19.28
C PRO A 91 -3.78 -0.91 -18.96
N THR A 92 -4.10 -0.63 -17.70
CA THR A 92 -4.46 0.71 -17.22
C THR A 92 -3.57 1.10 -16.03
N PRO A 93 -2.99 2.32 -16.01
CA PRO A 93 -2.22 2.83 -14.87
C PRO A 93 -3.06 2.87 -13.58
N ASN A 94 -2.41 2.68 -12.44
CA ASN A 94 -3.04 2.61 -11.10
C ASN A 94 -4.12 1.53 -10.98
N HIS A 95 -4.13 0.54 -11.86
CA HIS A 95 -5.08 -0.55 -11.87
C HIS A 95 -4.42 -1.90 -12.20
N THR A 96 -3.68 -1.96 -13.31
CA THR A 96 -3.11 -3.22 -13.81
C THR A 96 -1.77 -3.54 -13.15
N ILE A 97 -1.63 -4.78 -12.68
CA ILE A 97 -0.39 -5.31 -12.17
C ILE A 97 -0.13 -6.71 -12.74
N SER A 98 1.16 -7.00 -13.02
CA SER A 98 1.61 -8.36 -13.29
C SER A 98 2.04 -9.02 -11.97
N ALA A 99 1.66 -10.27 -11.77
CA ALA A 99 2.05 -11.07 -10.60
C ALA A 99 2.33 -12.53 -11.00
N ASP A 100 2.79 -13.31 -10.03
CA ASP A 100 2.87 -14.76 -10.19
C ASP A 100 1.47 -15.38 -10.15
N ILE A 101 0.89 -15.63 -11.32
CA ILE A 101 -0.50 -16.13 -11.45
C ILE A 101 -0.73 -17.52 -10.85
N SER A 102 0.33 -18.25 -10.50
CA SER A 102 0.22 -19.51 -9.76
C SER A 102 -0.10 -19.31 -8.28
N GLN A 103 0.24 -18.16 -7.73
CA GLN A 103 -0.04 -17.75 -6.35
C GLN A 103 -1.19 -16.73 -6.29
N TYR A 104 -1.22 -15.81 -7.25
CA TYR A 104 -2.19 -14.72 -7.34
C TYR A 104 -2.90 -14.79 -8.69
N PRO A 105 -3.98 -15.56 -8.82
CA PRO A 105 -4.71 -15.72 -10.08
C PRO A 105 -5.20 -14.39 -10.66
N ILE A 106 -5.47 -14.39 -11.97
CA ILE A 106 -6.07 -13.24 -12.65
C ILE A 106 -7.36 -12.80 -11.91
N GLY A 107 -7.52 -11.51 -11.70
CA GLY A 107 -8.61 -10.90 -10.93
C GLY A 107 -8.30 -10.69 -9.45
N THR A 108 -7.21 -11.28 -8.91
CA THR A 108 -6.79 -11.02 -7.53
C THR A 108 -6.53 -9.52 -7.32
N LYS A 109 -7.00 -8.98 -6.20
CA LYS A 109 -6.76 -7.59 -5.82
C LYS A 109 -5.63 -7.50 -4.81
N LEU A 110 -4.61 -6.71 -5.14
CA LEU A 110 -3.43 -6.47 -4.33
C LEU A 110 -3.31 -4.98 -4.02
N ARG A 111 -3.29 -4.59 -2.74
CA ARG A 111 -3.00 -3.22 -2.35
C ARG A 111 -1.50 -3.03 -2.10
N ILE A 112 -0.97 -1.95 -2.67
CA ILE A 112 0.41 -1.50 -2.49
C ILE A 112 0.36 0.00 -2.20
N GLY A 113 0.76 0.39 -1.00
CA GLY A 113 0.50 1.75 -0.50
C GLY A 113 -1.00 2.04 -0.46
N ASP A 114 -1.43 3.13 -1.08
CA ASP A 114 -2.83 3.57 -1.09
C ASP A 114 -3.60 3.12 -2.35
N VAL A 115 -2.99 2.28 -3.21
CA VAL A 115 -3.59 1.87 -4.49
C VAL A 115 -3.89 0.38 -4.48
N VAL A 116 -5.11 0.03 -4.86
CA VAL A 116 -5.54 -1.36 -5.09
C VAL A 116 -5.39 -1.67 -6.58
N TYR A 117 -4.55 -2.64 -6.88
CA TYR A 117 -4.28 -3.14 -8.24
C TYR A 117 -5.03 -4.45 -8.48
N THR A 118 -5.38 -4.69 -9.72
CA THR A 118 -5.94 -5.98 -10.18
C THR A 118 -4.87 -6.76 -10.94
N VAL A 119 -4.67 -8.01 -10.59
CA VAL A 119 -3.79 -8.92 -11.32
C VAL A 119 -4.44 -9.24 -12.66
N GLU A 120 -3.93 -8.66 -13.72
CA GLU A 120 -4.41 -8.85 -15.10
C GLU A 120 -3.34 -9.41 -16.03
N ASP A 121 -2.08 -9.36 -15.58
CA ASP A 121 -0.95 -9.73 -16.44
C ASP A 121 0.05 -10.64 -15.69
N LYS A 122 0.98 -11.19 -16.46
CA LYS A 122 2.10 -11.99 -15.98
C LYS A 122 3.38 -11.63 -16.73
N GLY A 123 4.51 -11.70 -16.06
CA GLY A 123 5.84 -11.57 -16.68
C GLY A 123 6.66 -12.84 -16.52
N SER A 124 7.61 -13.09 -17.43
CA SER A 124 8.52 -14.24 -17.32
C SER A 124 9.42 -14.15 -16.09
N SER A 125 9.78 -12.93 -15.66
CA SER A 125 10.57 -12.63 -14.46
C SER A 125 9.74 -12.33 -13.22
N VAL A 126 8.41 -12.20 -13.34
CA VAL A 126 7.51 -11.93 -12.23
C VAL A 126 7.11 -13.24 -11.59
N ARG A 127 7.79 -13.58 -10.47
CA ARG A 127 7.61 -14.84 -9.74
C ARG A 127 7.71 -14.62 -8.24
N GLY A 128 6.92 -15.39 -7.49
CA GLY A 128 6.90 -15.33 -6.02
C GLY A 128 6.54 -13.93 -5.54
N ASN A 129 7.41 -13.35 -4.70
CA ASN A 129 7.22 -12.01 -4.13
C ASN A 129 7.77 -10.89 -5.04
N VAL A 130 7.51 -10.98 -6.35
CA VAL A 130 7.81 -9.94 -7.34
C VAL A 130 6.52 -9.54 -8.02
N VAL A 131 6.29 -8.24 -8.14
CA VAL A 131 5.16 -7.66 -8.87
C VAL A 131 5.66 -6.56 -9.80
N ASP A 132 4.92 -6.33 -10.90
CA ASP A 132 5.29 -5.35 -11.92
C ASP A 132 4.08 -4.48 -12.27
N ILE A 133 4.16 -3.19 -11.91
CA ILE A 133 3.05 -2.23 -12.05
C ILE A 133 3.07 -1.63 -13.45
N PHE A 134 1.88 -1.54 -14.08
CA PHE A 134 1.73 -0.88 -15.35
C PHE A 134 1.74 0.65 -15.20
N TYR A 135 2.55 1.31 -16.04
CA TYR A 135 2.65 2.77 -16.16
C TYR A 135 2.34 3.23 -17.59
N SER A 136 1.88 4.48 -17.71
CA SER A 136 1.50 5.06 -19.02
C SER A 136 2.65 5.20 -20.00
N SER A 137 3.88 5.35 -19.49
CA SER A 137 5.06 5.56 -20.31
C SER A 137 6.29 4.84 -19.77
N HIS A 138 7.27 4.63 -20.68
CA HIS A 138 8.57 4.06 -20.30
C HIS A 138 9.32 4.95 -19.31
N GLN A 139 9.24 6.26 -19.48
CA GLN A 139 9.91 7.20 -18.58
C GLN A 139 9.32 7.12 -17.16
N GLU A 140 8.00 7.07 -17.04
CA GLU A 140 7.34 6.92 -15.75
C GLU A 140 7.75 5.63 -15.03
N ALA A 141 7.79 4.50 -15.77
CA ALA A 141 8.25 3.24 -15.21
C ALA A 141 9.71 3.30 -14.73
N LEU A 142 10.60 3.98 -15.48
CA LEU A 142 11.99 4.19 -15.09
C LEU A 142 12.14 5.09 -13.88
N ASP A 143 11.35 6.16 -13.79
CA ASP A 143 11.39 7.13 -12.68
C ASP A 143 10.93 6.49 -11.37
N LYS A 144 9.98 5.56 -11.42
CA LYS A 144 9.58 4.76 -10.26
C LYS A 144 10.67 3.75 -9.85
N GLY A 145 11.37 3.19 -10.80
CA GLY A 145 12.47 2.26 -10.58
C GLY A 145 12.01 0.95 -9.92
N THR A 146 12.93 0.36 -9.16
CA THR A 146 12.67 -0.86 -8.37
C THR A 146 12.74 -0.53 -6.90
N TYR A 147 11.73 -0.96 -6.12
CA TYR A 147 11.68 -0.73 -4.68
C TYR A 147 11.04 -1.93 -3.97
N THR A 148 11.07 -1.92 -2.65
CA THR A 148 10.41 -2.92 -1.81
C THR A 148 9.23 -2.28 -1.12
N ALA A 149 8.07 -2.94 -1.14
CA ALA A 149 6.87 -2.52 -0.46
C ALA A 149 6.14 -3.69 0.18
N GLU A 150 5.36 -3.43 1.20
CA GLU A 150 4.43 -4.39 1.74
C GLU A 150 3.21 -4.47 0.83
N VAL A 151 2.77 -5.71 0.56
CA VAL A 151 1.62 -6.01 -0.30
C VAL A 151 0.54 -6.66 0.54
N PHE A 152 -0.70 -6.24 0.32
CA PHE A 152 -1.87 -6.79 0.99
C PHE A 152 -2.81 -7.43 -0.03
N LEU A 153 -3.34 -8.59 0.33
CA LEU A 153 -4.45 -9.23 -0.37
C LEU A 153 -5.76 -8.59 0.09
N VAL A 154 -6.51 -8.01 -0.82
CA VAL A 154 -7.84 -7.46 -0.56
C VAL A 154 -8.87 -8.55 -0.79
N GLN A 155 -9.66 -8.86 0.22
CA GLN A 155 -10.77 -9.83 0.15
C GLN A 155 -12.08 -9.07 -0.10
N GLU A 156 -12.88 -9.54 -1.07
CA GLU A 156 -14.22 -9.01 -1.36
C GLU A 156 -15.30 -9.85 -0.65
#